data_c3d6d498393c72d49188b1c8543eb908
#
_entry.id   c3d6d498393c72d49188b1c8543eb908
#
_cell.length_a   1.000
_cell.length_b   1.000
_cell.length_c   1.000
_cell.angle_alpha   90.00
_cell.angle_beta   90.00
_cell.angle_gamma   90.00
#
_symmetry.space_group_name_H-M   'P 1'
#
loop_
_entity.id
_entity.type
_entity.pdbx_description
1 polymer ?
#
loop_
_entity_poly.entity_id
_entity_poly.type
_entity_poly.pdbx_seq_one_letter_code
_entity_poly.pdbx_strand_id
1 'polypeptide(L)'
;MSAPVRPASSRPLSPHLQVYRPQLTSVLSILHRITGVILSVGLLYLVLWLIMVAAGPGPYAKFLAFHSSILGRLLMFGWTLCLFYHLSNGIRHLCWDAGWGLELDAAYKSGWLVVAATVGLTLLSWILGYALR
;
A
#
# COMPACT_ATOMS: atom_id res chain seq x y z
N MET A 1 -44.72 27.00 -18.99
CA MET A 1 -44.16 26.01 -19.91
C MET A 1 -43.41 24.96 -19.05
N SER A 2 -44.04 23.81 -18.82
CA SER A 2 -43.39 22.70 -18.07
C SER A 2 -42.37 22.01 -18.97
N ALA A 3 -41.13 21.89 -18.52
CA ALA A 3 -40.11 21.16 -19.25
C ALA A 3 -40.55 19.69 -19.46
N PRO A 4 -40.29 19.08 -20.62
CA PRO A 4 -40.68 17.69 -20.88
C PRO A 4 -39.97 16.77 -19.90
N VAL A 5 -40.75 15.97 -19.15
CA VAL A 5 -40.22 14.94 -18.25
C VAL A 5 -39.55 13.87 -19.09
N ARG A 6 -38.21 13.80 -19.06
CA ARG A 6 -37.45 12.73 -19.72
C ARG A 6 -37.80 11.39 -19.07
N PRO A 7 -38.05 10.34 -19.86
CA PRO A 7 -38.34 9.01 -19.29
C PRO A 7 -37.15 8.52 -18.46
N ALA A 8 -37.43 7.82 -17.35
CA ALA A 8 -36.41 7.35 -16.40
C ALA A 8 -35.31 6.51 -17.06
N SER A 9 -35.63 5.81 -18.16
CA SER A 9 -34.68 5.02 -18.97
C SER A 9 -33.64 5.84 -19.74
N SER A 10 -33.82 7.16 -19.87
CA SER A 10 -32.88 8.05 -20.57
C SER A 10 -31.82 8.67 -19.64
N ARG A 11 -31.89 8.40 -18.36
CA ARG A 11 -30.90 8.91 -17.40
C ARG A 11 -29.70 7.98 -17.32
N PRO A 12 -28.45 8.53 -17.27
CA PRO A 12 -27.28 7.69 -17.05
C PRO A 12 -27.43 6.89 -15.76
N LEU A 13 -27.01 5.62 -15.79
CA LEU A 13 -27.02 4.76 -14.63
C LEU A 13 -26.03 5.29 -13.59
N SER A 14 -26.45 5.39 -12.33
CA SER A 14 -25.57 5.78 -11.23
C SER A 14 -24.46 4.75 -11.03
N PRO A 15 -23.21 5.13 -10.78
CA PRO A 15 -22.08 4.22 -10.54
C PRO A 15 -22.16 3.60 -9.12
N HIS A 16 -23.21 2.82 -8.85
CA HIS A 16 -23.34 2.05 -7.61
C HIS A 16 -22.55 0.72 -7.68
N LEU A 17 -22.38 0.02 -6.55
CA LEU A 17 -21.51 -1.15 -6.40
C LEU A 17 -21.76 -2.27 -7.43
N GLN A 18 -22.98 -2.43 -7.92
CA GLN A 18 -23.34 -3.49 -8.90
C GLN A 18 -22.83 -3.19 -10.31
N VAL A 19 -22.62 -1.91 -10.66
CA VAL A 19 -22.19 -1.48 -12.00
C VAL A 19 -20.81 -0.83 -12.02
N TYR A 20 -20.26 -0.46 -10.85
CA TYR A 20 -18.93 0.14 -10.75
C TYR A 20 -17.84 -0.88 -11.10
N ARG A 21 -17.05 -0.57 -12.10
CA ARG A 21 -15.84 -1.34 -12.44
C ARG A 21 -14.63 -0.66 -11.78
N PRO A 22 -13.93 -1.34 -10.85
CA PRO A 22 -12.77 -0.77 -10.21
C PRO A 22 -11.72 -0.35 -11.24
N GLN A 23 -11.33 0.92 -11.17
CA GLN A 23 -10.24 1.46 -12.00
C GLN A 23 -8.93 1.32 -11.23
N LEU A 24 -7.81 1.21 -11.94
CA LEU A 24 -6.48 1.10 -11.34
C LEU A 24 -6.23 2.21 -10.31
N THR A 25 -6.55 3.45 -10.68
CA THR A 25 -6.37 4.63 -9.81
C THR A 25 -7.17 4.55 -8.51
N SER A 26 -8.41 4.06 -8.58
CA SER A 26 -9.27 3.87 -7.39
C SER A 26 -8.74 2.76 -6.49
N VAL A 27 -8.31 1.64 -7.08
CA VAL A 27 -7.72 0.51 -6.33
C VAL A 27 -6.45 0.96 -5.61
N LEU A 28 -5.55 1.66 -6.30
CA LEU A 28 -4.32 2.16 -5.71
C LEU A 28 -4.60 3.18 -4.59
N SER A 29 -5.62 4.02 -4.73
CA SER A 29 -6.00 4.98 -3.69
C SER A 29 -6.51 4.28 -2.42
N ILE A 30 -7.35 3.25 -2.56
CA ILE A 30 -7.85 2.48 -1.42
C ILE A 30 -6.70 1.71 -0.75
N LEU A 31 -5.85 1.05 -1.52
CA LEU A 31 -4.68 0.33 -1.00
C LEU A 31 -3.70 1.27 -0.27
N HIS A 32 -3.54 2.51 -0.74
CA HIS A 32 -2.70 3.49 -0.04
C HIS A 32 -3.22 3.78 1.37
N ARG A 33 -4.53 3.94 1.53
CA ARG A 33 -5.16 4.15 2.84
C ARG A 33 -5.02 2.92 3.74
N ILE A 34 -5.28 1.73 3.20
CA ILE A 34 -5.15 0.46 3.94
C ILE A 34 -3.71 0.26 4.40
N THR A 35 -2.74 0.43 3.51
CA THR A 35 -1.33 0.28 3.88
C THR A 35 -0.87 1.33 4.89
N GLY A 36 -1.41 2.56 4.84
CA GLY A 36 -1.16 3.57 5.86
C GLY A 36 -1.60 3.13 7.26
N VAL A 37 -2.79 2.52 7.39
CA VAL A 37 -3.26 1.94 8.66
C VAL A 37 -2.36 0.79 9.11
N ILE A 38 -2.01 -0.14 8.19
CA ILE A 38 -1.12 -1.27 8.52
C ILE A 38 0.24 -0.76 9.01
N LEU A 39 0.80 0.25 8.36
CA LEU A 39 2.09 0.83 8.77
C LEU A 39 2.01 1.55 10.11
N SER A 40 0.89 2.20 10.42
CA SER A 40 0.67 2.83 11.73
C SER A 40 0.66 1.78 12.86
N VAL A 41 0.00 0.64 12.65
CA VAL A 41 0.07 -0.51 13.57
C VAL A 41 1.49 -1.07 13.63
N GLY A 42 2.16 -1.18 12.47
CA GLY A 42 3.55 -1.61 12.37
C GLY A 42 4.54 -0.72 13.12
N LEU A 43 4.25 0.59 13.24
CA LEU A 43 5.05 1.51 14.05
C LEU A 43 5.00 1.14 15.53
N LEU A 44 3.83 0.77 16.06
CA LEU A 44 3.70 0.27 17.43
C LEU A 44 4.52 -1.02 17.64
N TYR A 45 4.52 -1.88 16.63
CA TYR A 45 5.32 -3.10 16.64
C TYR A 45 6.83 -2.80 16.60
N LEU A 46 7.27 -1.80 15.87
CA LEU A 46 8.64 -1.31 15.89
C LEU A 46 9.05 -0.82 17.28
N VAL A 47 8.17 -0.09 17.96
CA VAL A 47 8.39 0.35 19.35
C VAL A 47 8.56 -0.86 20.28
N LEU A 48 7.71 -1.89 20.12
CA LEU A 48 7.86 -3.13 20.89
C LEU A 48 9.22 -3.80 20.62
N TRP A 49 9.67 -3.86 19.39
CA TRP A 49 11.00 -4.37 19.05
C TRP A 49 12.11 -3.61 19.79
N LEU A 50 12.06 -2.27 19.78
CA LEU A 50 13.03 -1.44 20.50
C LEU A 50 13.01 -1.70 22.02
N ILE A 51 11.82 -1.87 22.60
CA ILE A 51 11.67 -2.26 24.02
C ILE A 51 12.33 -3.60 24.28
N MET A 52 12.13 -4.62 23.43
CA MET A 52 12.77 -5.93 23.60
C MET A 52 14.28 -5.87 23.47
N VAL A 53 14.81 -5.04 22.57
CA VAL A 53 16.25 -4.77 22.46
C VAL A 53 16.78 -4.12 23.74
N ALA A 54 16.11 -3.11 24.25
CA ALA A 54 16.51 -2.38 25.46
C ALA A 54 16.40 -3.24 26.73
N ALA A 55 15.46 -4.17 26.78
CA ALA A 55 15.27 -5.09 27.89
C ALA A 55 16.35 -6.18 28.01
N GLY A 56 17.23 -6.30 27.00
CA GLY A 56 18.40 -7.17 27.02
C GLY A 56 18.24 -8.48 26.22
N PRO A 57 19.29 -9.35 26.26
CA PRO A 57 19.40 -10.46 25.31
C PRO A 57 18.31 -11.54 25.50
N GLY A 58 17.81 -11.77 26.71
CA GLY A 58 16.75 -12.76 26.93
C GLY A 58 15.41 -12.43 26.28
N PRO A 59 14.80 -11.28 26.55
CA PRO A 59 13.59 -10.82 25.85
C PRO A 59 13.79 -10.69 24.34
N TYR A 60 14.93 -10.18 23.90
CA TYR A 60 15.24 -10.04 22.47
C TYR A 60 15.33 -11.41 21.77
N ALA A 61 15.92 -12.42 22.40
CA ALA A 61 16.00 -13.76 21.81
C ALA A 61 14.61 -14.37 21.57
N LYS A 62 13.65 -14.18 22.50
CA LYS A 62 12.26 -14.64 22.32
C LYS A 62 11.59 -13.93 21.15
N PHE A 63 11.78 -12.63 21.04
CA PHE A 63 11.27 -11.83 19.93
C PHE A 63 11.85 -12.31 18.59
N LEU A 64 13.16 -12.54 18.53
CA LEU A 64 13.85 -13.03 17.35
C LEU A 64 13.39 -14.44 16.94
N ALA A 65 13.13 -15.33 17.92
CA ALA A 65 12.62 -16.67 17.66
C ALA A 65 11.27 -16.63 16.93
N PHE A 66 10.36 -15.72 17.33
CA PHE A 66 9.10 -15.51 16.60
C PHE A 66 9.34 -15.07 15.15
N HIS A 67 10.25 -14.10 14.93
CA HIS A 67 10.53 -13.58 13.57
C HIS A 67 11.24 -14.60 12.68
N SER A 68 11.94 -15.56 13.28
CA SER A 68 12.59 -16.65 12.55
C SER A 68 11.61 -17.72 12.11
N SER A 69 10.40 -17.73 12.66
CA SER A 69 9.32 -18.65 12.28
C SER A 69 8.75 -18.30 10.88
N ILE A 70 8.06 -19.23 10.26
CA ILE A 70 7.38 -19.03 8.96
C ILE A 70 6.37 -17.88 9.07
N LEU A 71 5.57 -17.86 10.15
CA LEU A 71 4.57 -16.81 10.37
C LEU A 71 5.22 -15.44 10.52
N GLY A 72 6.26 -15.33 11.35
CA GLY A 72 7.00 -14.08 11.54
C GLY A 72 7.60 -13.55 10.23
N ARG A 73 8.19 -14.42 9.41
CA ARG A 73 8.74 -14.05 8.10
C ARG A 73 7.65 -13.59 7.14
N LEU A 74 6.49 -14.25 7.09
CA LEU A 74 5.36 -13.85 6.25
C LEU A 74 4.82 -12.47 6.67
N LEU A 75 4.69 -12.23 7.98
CA LEU A 75 4.25 -10.92 8.49
C LEU A 75 5.25 -9.81 8.12
N MET A 76 6.56 -10.08 8.28
CA MET A 76 7.61 -9.12 7.91
C MET A 76 7.64 -8.87 6.41
N PHE A 77 7.44 -9.91 5.59
CA PHE A 77 7.34 -9.76 4.14
C PHE A 77 6.15 -8.89 3.74
N GLY A 78 4.96 -9.18 4.29
CA GLY A 78 3.75 -8.39 4.05
C GLY A 78 3.92 -6.93 4.49
N TRP A 79 4.56 -6.69 5.64
CA TRP A 79 4.85 -5.33 6.11
C TRP A 79 5.83 -4.60 5.21
N THR A 80 6.89 -5.27 4.74
CA THR A 80 7.84 -4.71 3.77
C THR A 80 7.13 -4.33 2.46
N LEU A 81 6.23 -5.19 1.99
CA LEU A 81 5.41 -4.92 0.80
C LEU A 81 4.54 -3.67 1.00
N CYS A 82 3.86 -3.57 2.14
CA CYS A 82 3.06 -2.39 2.50
C CYS A 82 3.92 -1.12 2.55
N LEU A 83 5.13 -1.20 3.11
CA LEU A 83 6.05 -0.08 3.20
C LEU A 83 6.44 0.45 1.82
N PHE A 84 6.90 -0.41 0.92
CA PHE A 84 7.32 0.01 -0.41
C PHE A 84 6.15 0.44 -1.29
N TYR A 85 4.97 -0.19 -1.12
CA TYR A 85 3.77 0.27 -1.80
C TYR A 85 3.37 1.68 -1.34
N HIS A 86 3.30 1.89 -0.02
CA HIS A 86 2.91 3.18 0.55
C HIS A 86 3.90 4.28 0.18
N LEU A 87 5.19 3.99 0.22
CA LEU A 87 6.26 4.90 -0.22
C LEU A 87 6.11 5.27 -1.70
N SER A 88 6.04 4.27 -2.58
CA SER A 88 5.99 4.49 -4.02
C SER A 88 4.74 5.27 -4.45
N ASN A 89 3.59 4.90 -3.89
CA ASN A 89 2.35 5.61 -4.17
C ASN A 89 2.28 6.97 -3.48
N GLY A 90 2.92 7.13 -2.32
CA GLY A 90 3.07 8.43 -1.65
C GLY A 90 3.88 9.41 -2.48
N ILE A 91 5.01 8.98 -3.08
CA ILE A 91 5.77 9.81 -4.03
C ILE A 91 4.89 10.23 -5.21
N ARG A 92 4.08 9.32 -5.74
CA ARG A 92 3.13 9.63 -6.82
C ARG A 92 2.13 10.72 -6.40
N HIS A 93 1.59 10.65 -5.17
CA HIS A 93 0.70 11.69 -4.64
C HIS A 93 1.41 13.03 -4.51
N LEU A 94 2.67 13.05 -4.03
CA LEU A 94 3.46 14.28 -3.96
C LEU A 94 3.73 14.89 -5.34
N CYS A 95 3.92 14.06 -6.39
CA CYS A 95 4.02 14.56 -7.76
C CYS A 95 2.72 15.22 -8.22
N TRP A 96 1.57 14.64 -7.87
CA TRP A 96 0.26 15.25 -8.17
C TRP A 96 0.03 16.56 -7.40
N ASP A 97 0.43 16.63 -6.13
CA ASP A 97 0.35 17.84 -5.32
C ASP A 97 1.23 18.97 -5.92
N ALA A 98 2.33 18.60 -6.59
CA ALA A 98 3.17 19.52 -7.36
C ALA A 98 2.61 19.85 -8.77
N GLY A 99 1.45 19.30 -9.14
CA GLY A 99 0.81 19.52 -10.44
C GLY A 99 1.33 18.65 -11.58
N TRP A 100 2.11 17.59 -11.29
CA TRP A 100 2.73 16.74 -12.31
C TRP A 100 1.99 15.41 -12.48
N GLY A 101 1.79 14.99 -13.75
CA GLY A 101 1.26 13.66 -14.06
C GLY A 101 -0.23 13.47 -13.81
N LEU A 102 -1.01 14.57 -13.88
CA LEU A 102 -2.46 14.57 -13.67
C LEU A 102 -3.23 14.03 -14.90
N GLU A 103 -2.60 14.01 -16.07
CA GLU A 103 -3.20 13.46 -17.29
C GLU A 103 -3.53 11.98 -17.11
N LEU A 104 -4.65 11.53 -17.70
CA LEU A 104 -5.16 10.17 -17.51
C LEU A 104 -4.11 9.10 -17.88
N ASP A 105 -3.43 9.25 -19.00
CA ASP A 105 -2.36 8.34 -19.44
C ASP A 105 -1.19 8.31 -18.47
N ALA A 106 -0.75 9.46 -17.97
CA ALA A 106 0.32 9.58 -17.00
C ALA A 106 -0.08 8.94 -15.66
N ALA A 107 -1.34 9.12 -15.25
CA ALA A 107 -1.89 8.53 -14.03
C ALA A 107 -1.92 6.99 -14.10
N TYR A 108 -2.25 6.40 -15.25
CA TYR A 108 -2.21 4.95 -15.45
C TYR A 108 -0.77 4.42 -15.50
N LYS A 109 0.13 5.06 -16.26
CA LYS A 109 1.55 4.68 -16.35
C LYS A 109 2.24 4.75 -14.99
N SER A 110 2.05 5.85 -14.26
CA SER A 110 2.59 5.98 -12.90
C SER A 110 1.98 4.97 -11.92
N GLY A 111 0.72 4.58 -12.09
CA GLY A 111 0.08 3.53 -11.31
C GLY A 111 0.78 2.17 -11.48
N TRP A 112 1.06 1.77 -12.71
CA TRP A 112 1.80 0.54 -12.99
C TRP A 112 3.26 0.61 -12.51
N LEU A 113 3.88 1.79 -12.59
CA LEU A 113 5.23 2.01 -12.04
C LEU A 113 5.24 1.79 -10.52
N VAL A 114 4.22 2.26 -9.79
CA VAL A 114 4.07 2.00 -8.35
C VAL A 114 4.03 0.50 -8.07
N VAL A 115 3.23 -0.27 -8.83
CA VAL A 115 3.15 -1.73 -8.65
C VAL A 115 4.51 -2.39 -8.91
N ALA A 116 5.18 -2.05 -10.01
CA ALA A 116 6.48 -2.60 -10.37
C ALA A 116 7.56 -2.23 -9.33
N ALA A 117 7.61 -0.97 -8.89
CA ALA A 117 8.52 -0.50 -7.86
C ALA A 117 8.29 -1.22 -6.52
N THR A 118 7.03 -1.39 -6.11
CA THR A 118 6.67 -2.11 -4.90
C THR A 118 7.23 -3.53 -4.89
N VAL A 119 6.95 -4.28 -5.94
CA VAL A 119 7.43 -5.67 -6.06
C VAL A 119 8.96 -5.71 -6.15
N GLY A 120 9.55 -4.89 -7.01
CA GLY A 120 11.01 -4.84 -7.21
C GLY A 120 11.76 -4.49 -5.94
N LEU A 121 11.36 -3.43 -5.22
CA LEU A 121 12.00 -3.00 -3.98
C LEU A 121 11.81 -4.03 -2.85
N THR A 122 10.64 -4.65 -2.76
CA THR A 122 10.39 -5.71 -1.78
C THR A 122 11.31 -6.90 -2.02
N LEU A 123 11.36 -7.42 -3.23
CA LEU A 123 12.21 -8.56 -3.56
C LEU A 123 13.69 -8.23 -3.38
N LEU A 124 14.12 -7.06 -3.86
CA LEU A 124 15.51 -6.60 -3.72
C LEU A 124 15.93 -6.52 -2.25
N SER A 125 15.11 -5.90 -1.39
CA SER A 125 15.45 -5.78 0.04
C SER A 125 15.54 -7.14 0.73
N TRP A 126 14.68 -8.09 0.37
CA TRP A 126 14.72 -9.44 0.93
C TRP A 126 15.91 -10.25 0.41
N ILE A 127 16.21 -10.18 -0.88
CA ILE A 127 17.41 -10.83 -1.47
C ILE A 127 18.67 -10.29 -0.80
N LEU A 128 18.81 -8.96 -0.70
CA LEU A 128 19.98 -8.35 -0.04
C LEU A 128 20.04 -8.73 1.45
N GLY A 129 18.93 -8.72 2.16
CA GLY A 129 18.88 -9.10 3.56
C GLY A 129 19.28 -10.56 3.81
N TYR A 130 19.05 -11.46 2.88
CA TYR A 130 19.51 -12.85 2.98
C TYR A 130 20.95 -13.04 2.47
N ALA A 131 21.37 -12.27 1.46
CA ALA A 131 22.72 -12.39 0.89
C ALA A 131 23.81 -11.80 1.79
N LEU A 132 23.47 -10.83 2.64
CA LEU A 132 24.40 -10.13 3.54
C LEU A 132 24.43 -10.70 4.96
N ARG A 133 23.82 -11.85 5.21
CA ARG A 133 23.80 -12.56 6.51
C ARG A 133 25.04 -13.34 6.75
#